data_1a171ee471c21fdfa42e2cac16256b2e
#
_entry.id   1a171ee471c21fdfa42e2cac16256b2e
#
_cell.length_a   1.000
_cell.length_b   1.000
_cell.length_c   1.000
_cell.angle_alpha   90.00
_cell.angle_beta   90.00
_cell.angle_gamma   90.00
#
_symmetry.space_group_name_H-M   'P 1'
#
loop_
_entity.id
_entity.type
_entity.pdbx_description
1 polymer ?
#
loop_
_entity_poly.entity_id
_entity_poly.type
_entity_poly.pdbx_seq_one_letter_code
_entity_poly.pdbx_strand_id
1 'polypeptide(L)'
;HNHFSRLIAVEANKACRANQIKEVIVTGWGDNGGETAQFSILPSLQIWAELSYRNDLERLSAHFKTNTGLSVEDFMQLDLANLLPDLPGNLSGINPNRYVFYQDILCPILDKHMTPEQDKPHFAQAAEILSDIKEKAGAYTYLFETQAQLNTILSSKVDVGRRIREAYHADDKESLQQIAREELPKLRSEIDNFHKLFSHQWLKENKVFGLDTVDIRTGGLLQRIKRAESRIENYLAADISRIDELEVDILPFNDFYADKDFAATTANQWHTIATASTIYTT
;
A
#
# COMPACT_ATOMS: atom_id res chain seq x y z
N HIS A 1 -6.34 8.17 -0.25
CA HIS A 1 -6.49 8.79 -1.61
C HIS A 1 -6.91 10.27 -1.55
N ASN A 2 -6.13 11.09 -0.86
CA ASN A 2 -6.41 12.53 -0.74
C ASN A 2 -6.39 13.25 -2.09
N HIS A 3 -5.47 12.89 -3.00
CA HIS A 3 -5.41 13.46 -4.34
C HIS A 3 -6.70 13.22 -5.12
N PHE A 4 -7.18 11.98 -5.13
CA PHE A 4 -8.44 11.61 -5.77
C PHE A 4 -9.64 12.29 -5.10
N SER A 5 -9.70 12.26 -3.76
CA SER A 5 -10.78 12.90 -2.99
C SER A 5 -10.84 14.41 -3.21
N ARG A 6 -9.69 15.06 -3.38
CA ARG A 6 -9.62 16.49 -3.70
C ARG A 6 -10.31 16.82 -5.03
N LEU A 7 -10.03 16.03 -6.07
CA LEU A 7 -10.67 16.22 -7.37
C LEU A 7 -12.17 16.03 -7.28
N ILE A 8 -12.63 14.96 -6.63
CA ILE A 8 -14.06 14.72 -6.42
C ILE A 8 -14.70 15.85 -5.63
N ALA A 9 -14.08 16.30 -4.55
CA ALA A 9 -14.63 17.38 -3.72
C ALA A 9 -14.86 18.68 -4.52
N VAL A 10 -13.90 19.05 -5.38
CA VAL A 10 -13.99 20.24 -6.22
C VAL A 10 -15.15 20.13 -7.21
N GLU A 11 -15.21 19.04 -7.96
CA GLU A 11 -16.24 18.86 -9.00
C GLU A 11 -17.63 18.62 -8.41
N ALA A 12 -17.75 17.84 -7.33
CA ALA A 12 -19.01 17.65 -6.64
C ALA A 12 -19.56 18.97 -6.04
N ASN A 13 -18.68 19.79 -5.44
CA ASN A 13 -19.11 21.07 -4.90
C ASN A 13 -19.62 22.03 -5.99
N LYS A 14 -18.94 22.09 -7.15
CA LYS A 14 -19.42 22.85 -8.33
C LYS A 14 -20.81 22.38 -8.75
N ALA A 15 -21.01 21.06 -8.87
CA ALA A 15 -22.29 20.48 -9.25
C ALA A 15 -23.40 20.77 -8.23
N CYS A 16 -23.10 20.65 -6.93
CA CYS A 16 -24.04 20.97 -5.87
C CYS A 16 -24.50 22.44 -5.94
N ARG A 17 -23.57 23.37 -6.14
CA ARG A 17 -23.90 24.79 -6.26
C ARG A 17 -24.72 25.11 -7.51
N ALA A 18 -24.35 24.55 -8.65
CA ALA A 18 -25.09 24.73 -9.91
C ALA A 18 -26.54 24.25 -9.80
N ASN A 19 -26.80 23.23 -8.98
CA ASN A 19 -28.13 22.67 -8.75
C ASN A 19 -28.79 23.14 -7.45
N GLN A 20 -28.23 24.19 -6.80
CA GLN A 20 -28.78 24.81 -5.58
C GLN A 20 -28.98 23.82 -4.41
N ILE A 21 -28.14 22.78 -4.33
CA ILE A 21 -28.11 21.83 -3.22
C ILE A 21 -27.56 22.56 -1.98
N LYS A 22 -28.34 22.57 -0.89
CA LYS A 22 -28.03 23.33 0.33
C LYS A 22 -27.32 22.53 1.40
N GLU A 23 -27.47 21.21 1.37
CA GLU A 23 -26.94 20.33 2.39
C GLU A 23 -26.16 19.19 1.73
N VAL A 24 -24.94 18.95 2.22
CA VAL A 24 -24.04 17.90 1.73
C VAL A 24 -23.52 17.12 2.94
N ILE A 25 -23.59 15.81 2.86
CA ILE A 25 -22.98 14.92 3.84
C ILE A 25 -21.74 14.31 3.22
N VAL A 26 -20.60 14.51 3.89
CA VAL A 26 -19.33 13.90 3.50
C VAL A 26 -19.12 12.65 4.35
N THR A 27 -18.87 11.51 3.70
CA THR A 27 -18.64 10.25 4.38
C THR A 27 -17.22 9.75 4.14
N GLY A 28 -16.61 9.18 5.19
CA GLY A 28 -15.35 8.46 5.11
C GLY A 28 -15.61 6.96 5.19
N TRP A 29 -15.01 6.18 4.28
CA TRP A 29 -15.17 4.73 4.22
C TRP A 29 -13.86 4.05 4.57
N GLY A 30 -13.93 3.08 5.47
CA GLY A 30 -12.82 2.22 5.89
C GLY A 30 -12.96 0.81 5.36
N ASP A 31 -13.32 0.66 4.09
CA ASP A 31 -13.55 -0.62 3.44
C ASP A 31 -12.36 -1.56 3.58
N ASN A 32 -12.64 -2.84 3.57
CA ASN A 32 -11.63 -3.88 3.56
C ASN A 32 -10.72 -3.89 4.80
N GLY A 33 -11.34 -3.81 5.97
CA GLY A 33 -10.68 -4.00 7.26
C GLY A 33 -10.18 -2.74 7.94
N GLY A 34 -10.54 -1.55 7.44
CA GLY A 34 -10.23 -0.29 8.14
C GLY A 34 -8.73 0.02 8.22
N GLU A 35 -7.91 -0.48 7.31
CA GLU A 35 -6.45 -0.32 7.34
C GLU A 35 -5.98 1.12 7.14
N THR A 36 -6.85 1.99 6.62
CA THR A 36 -6.53 3.41 6.42
C THR A 36 -6.73 4.17 7.74
N ALA A 37 -5.71 4.89 8.18
CA ALA A 37 -5.78 5.75 9.35
C ALA A 37 -6.87 6.83 9.17
N GLN A 38 -7.72 7.02 10.19
CA GLN A 38 -8.85 7.95 10.09
C GLN A 38 -8.40 9.40 9.90
N PHE A 39 -7.35 9.82 10.59
CA PHE A 39 -6.85 11.18 10.47
C PHE A 39 -6.05 11.45 9.18
N SER A 40 -5.77 10.43 8.38
CA SER A 40 -5.13 10.64 7.07
C SER A 40 -6.02 11.41 6.08
N ILE A 41 -7.34 11.47 6.30
CA ILE A 41 -8.32 12.15 5.43
C ILE A 41 -8.51 13.64 5.73
N LEU A 42 -7.82 14.19 6.72
CA LEU A 42 -7.98 15.60 7.12
C LEU A 42 -7.86 16.60 5.98
N PRO A 43 -6.94 16.45 5.00
CA PRO A 43 -6.91 17.33 3.83
C PRO A 43 -8.23 17.36 3.07
N SER A 44 -8.82 16.21 2.84
CA SER A 44 -10.09 16.09 2.11
C SER A 44 -11.24 16.75 2.87
N LEU A 45 -11.30 16.56 4.19
CA LEU A 45 -12.31 17.21 5.04
C LEU A 45 -12.17 18.73 5.04
N GLN A 46 -10.95 19.24 5.14
CA GLN A 46 -10.70 20.69 5.08
C GLN A 46 -11.08 21.28 3.71
N ILE A 47 -10.78 20.57 2.62
CA ILE A 47 -11.17 20.99 1.26
C ILE A 47 -12.69 21.09 1.14
N TRP A 48 -13.43 20.11 1.62
CA TRP A 48 -14.89 20.15 1.65
C TRP A 48 -15.41 21.34 2.46
N ALA A 49 -14.83 21.60 3.63
CA ALA A 49 -15.20 22.74 4.46
C ALA A 49 -14.97 24.07 3.73
N GLU A 50 -13.78 24.30 3.17
CA GLU A 50 -13.48 25.54 2.43
C GLU A 50 -14.45 25.76 1.26
N LEU A 51 -14.65 24.73 0.44
CA LEU A 51 -15.54 24.81 -0.71
C LEU A 51 -17.00 25.02 -0.31
N SER A 52 -17.45 24.40 0.79
CA SER A 52 -18.83 24.56 1.26
C SER A 52 -19.13 25.94 1.81
N TYR A 53 -18.23 26.49 2.63
CA TYR A 53 -18.44 27.78 3.30
C TYR A 53 -17.97 28.98 2.47
N ARG A 54 -16.84 28.84 1.77
CA ARG A 54 -16.19 29.97 1.09
C ARG A 54 -16.24 29.90 -0.44
N ASN A 55 -16.39 28.71 -1.00
CA ASN A 55 -16.33 28.43 -2.42
C ASN A 55 -14.95 28.72 -3.07
N ASP A 56 -13.90 28.75 -2.29
CA ASP A 56 -12.52 28.92 -2.74
C ASP A 56 -11.58 28.11 -1.87
N LEU A 57 -10.35 27.95 -2.34
CA LEU A 57 -9.27 27.24 -1.64
C LEU A 57 -8.09 28.17 -1.28
N GLU A 58 -8.27 29.49 -1.36
CA GLU A 58 -7.19 30.48 -1.15
C GLU A 58 -6.61 30.39 0.25
N ARG A 59 -7.42 30.08 1.25
CA ARG A 59 -6.99 29.97 2.65
C ARG A 59 -6.79 28.54 3.12
N LEU A 60 -6.93 27.55 2.25
CA LEU A 60 -6.81 26.13 2.62
C LEU A 60 -5.53 25.86 3.40
N SER A 61 -4.38 26.22 2.87
CA SER A 61 -3.07 25.97 3.51
C SER A 61 -2.94 26.67 4.85
N ALA A 62 -3.42 27.90 4.99
CA ALA A 62 -3.35 28.64 6.25
C ALA A 62 -4.26 28.04 7.32
N HIS A 63 -5.50 27.71 6.97
CA HIS A 63 -6.44 27.08 7.91
C HIS A 63 -5.99 25.67 8.29
N PHE A 64 -5.53 24.87 7.33
CA PHE A 64 -5.03 23.54 7.60
C PHE A 64 -3.83 23.56 8.54
N LYS A 65 -2.87 24.46 8.29
CA LYS A 65 -1.71 24.64 9.17
C LYS A 65 -2.09 25.08 10.58
N THR A 66 -3.08 25.97 10.70
CA THR A 66 -3.59 26.39 12.01
C THR A 66 -4.22 25.21 12.78
N ASN A 67 -4.94 24.34 12.09
CA ASN A 67 -5.66 23.23 12.70
C ASN A 67 -4.76 22.03 13.02
N THR A 68 -3.71 21.77 12.22
CA THR A 68 -2.90 20.55 12.30
C THR A 68 -1.44 20.79 12.67
N GLY A 69 -0.93 22.00 12.50
CA GLY A 69 0.48 22.34 12.60
C GLY A 69 1.31 22.04 11.36
N LEU A 70 0.73 21.35 10.36
CA LEU A 70 1.38 20.90 9.13
C LEU A 70 0.76 21.56 7.89
N SER A 71 1.48 21.54 6.78
CA SER A 71 0.92 21.96 5.49
C SER A 71 -0.02 20.87 4.92
N VAL A 72 -0.93 21.28 4.04
CA VAL A 72 -1.76 20.35 3.26
C VAL A 72 -0.86 19.45 2.42
N GLU A 73 0.19 20.02 1.85
CA GLU A 73 1.16 19.35 1.01
C GLU A 73 1.89 18.23 1.76
N ASP A 74 2.25 18.45 3.04
CA ASP A 74 2.83 17.41 3.88
C ASP A 74 1.87 16.22 4.05
N PHE A 75 0.59 16.48 4.35
CA PHE A 75 -0.40 15.42 4.50
C PHE A 75 -0.71 14.71 3.17
N MET A 76 -0.67 15.42 2.03
CA MET A 76 -0.86 14.81 0.72
C MET A 76 0.22 13.77 0.39
N GLN A 77 1.41 13.85 1.02
CA GLN A 77 2.46 12.84 0.85
C GLN A 77 2.08 11.46 1.43
N LEU A 78 1.07 11.36 2.30
CA LEU A 78 0.56 10.07 2.78
C LEU A 78 0.00 9.19 1.64
N ASP A 79 -0.29 9.77 0.48
CA ASP A 79 -0.77 9.04 -0.70
C ASP A 79 0.37 8.43 -1.55
N LEU A 80 1.64 8.74 -1.29
CA LEU A 80 2.78 8.38 -2.16
C LEU A 80 2.84 6.90 -2.51
N ALA A 81 2.51 6.01 -1.57
CA ALA A 81 2.46 4.56 -1.82
C ALA A 81 1.44 4.13 -2.90
N ASN A 82 0.52 5.03 -3.28
CA ASN A 82 -0.50 4.80 -4.29
C ASN A 82 -0.36 5.73 -5.53
N LEU A 83 0.67 6.55 -5.58
CA LEU A 83 0.94 7.49 -6.68
C LEU A 83 2.15 7.02 -7.48
N LEU A 84 2.06 5.82 -8.06
CA LEU A 84 3.14 5.25 -8.86
C LEU A 84 3.42 6.08 -10.12
N PRO A 85 4.64 6.00 -10.68
CA PRO A 85 5.01 6.73 -11.91
C PRO A 85 4.06 6.49 -13.08
N ASP A 86 3.57 5.25 -13.22
CA ASP A 86 2.63 4.86 -14.28
C ASP A 86 1.16 5.19 -13.94
N LEU A 87 0.91 5.73 -12.75
CA LEU A 87 -0.42 6.11 -12.27
C LEU A 87 -0.49 7.58 -11.84
N PRO A 88 -0.27 8.53 -12.74
CA PRO A 88 -0.23 9.94 -12.39
C PRO A 88 -1.55 10.39 -11.74
N GLY A 89 -1.44 10.82 -10.47
CA GLY A 89 -2.58 11.28 -9.68
C GLY A 89 -3.55 10.18 -9.24
N ASN A 90 -3.33 8.93 -9.62
CA ASN A 90 -4.17 7.78 -9.30
C ASN A 90 -5.68 8.06 -9.41
N LEU A 91 -6.12 8.51 -10.58
CA LEU A 91 -7.51 8.91 -10.84
C LEU A 91 -8.52 7.77 -10.74
N SER A 92 -8.05 6.53 -10.74
CA SER A 92 -8.90 5.34 -10.57
C SER A 92 -9.09 4.95 -9.10
N GLY A 93 -8.38 5.57 -8.16
CA GLY A 93 -8.49 5.30 -6.72
C GLY A 93 -8.07 3.90 -6.33
N ILE A 94 -7.15 3.28 -7.06
CA ILE A 94 -6.64 1.93 -6.79
C ILE A 94 -5.56 1.94 -5.70
N ASN A 95 -5.26 0.77 -5.13
CA ASN A 95 -4.38 0.62 -3.98
C ASN A 95 -3.15 -0.27 -4.28
N PRO A 96 -2.19 0.16 -5.13
CA PRO A 96 -1.02 -0.64 -5.44
C PRO A 96 -0.20 -1.00 -4.20
N ASN A 97 -0.17 -0.16 -3.17
CA ASN A 97 0.48 -0.47 -1.91
C ASN A 97 -0.02 -1.77 -1.28
N ARG A 98 -1.32 -2.02 -1.26
CA ARG A 98 -1.90 -3.26 -0.71
C ARG A 98 -1.51 -4.47 -1.53
N TYR A 99 -1.48 -4.34 -2.85
CA TYR A 99 -1.12 -5.44 -3.75
C TYR A 99 0.31 -5.89 -3.51
N VAL A 100 1.24 -4.95 -3.53
CA VAL A 100 2.65 -5.26 -3.28
C VAL A 100 2.84 -5.78 -1.87
N PHE A 101 2.18 -5.19 -0.87
CA PHE A 101 2.33 -5.60 0.52
C PHE A 101 1.85 -7.04 0.76
N TYR A 102 0.65 -7.38 0.29
CA TYR A 102 0.03 -8.66 0.61
C TYR A 102 0.32 -9.79 -0.39
N GLN A 103 0.78 -9.50 -1.61
CA GLN A 103 1.01 -10.58 -2.57
C GLN A 103 2.02 -11.61 -2.07
N ASP A 104 1.78 -12.87 -2.45
CA ASP A 104 2.67 -14.00 -2.14
C ASP A 104 4.02 -13.88 -2.85
N ILE A 105 5.07 -14.39 -2.23
CA ILE A 105 6.44 -14.33 -2.78
C ILE A 105 6.64 -15.34 -3.92
N LEU A 106 6.13 -16.57 -3.78
CA LEU A 106 6.32 -17.64 -4.77
C LEU A 106 5.22 -17.69 -5.82
N CYS A 107 4.01 -17.25 -5.44
CA CYS A 107 2.85 -17.21 -6.32
C CYS A 107 2.32 -15.78 -6.48
N PRO A 108 3.13 -14.84 -6.96
CA PRO A 108 2.72 -13.46 -7.13
C PRO A 108 1.74 -13.35 -8.30
N ILE A 109 0.60 -12.74 -8.08
CA ILE A 109 -0.44 -12.53 -9.11
C ILE A 109 -0.44 -11.12 -9.67
N LEU A 110 0.34 -10.23 -9.05
CA LEU A 110 0.39 -8.80 -9.39
C LEU A 110 1.70 -8.40 -10.04
N ASP A 111 2.68 -9.28 -10.10
CA ASP A 111 3.98 -8.97 -10.72
C ASP A 111 3.85 -8.52 -12.18
N LYS A 112 2.84 -9.01 -12.91
CA LYS A 112 2.57 -8.55 -14.28
C LYS A 112 1.99 -7.14 -14.37
N HIS A 113 1.54 -6.60 -13.24
CA HIS A 113 0.94 -5.27 -13.15
C HIS A 113 1.88 -4.23 -12.54
N MET A 114 3.09 -4.62 -12.18
CA MET A 114 4.10 -3.75 -11.58
C MET A 114 5.25 -3.49 -12.55
N THR A 115 5.85 -2.30 -12.44
CA THR A 115 7.07 -1.90 -13.17
C THR A 115 8.19 -1.65 -12.16
N PRO A 116 8.82 -2.72 -11.61
CA PRO A 116 9.74 -2.58 -10.47
C PRO A 116 10.92 -1.63 -10.71
N GLU A 117 11.33 -1.44 -11.96
CA GLU A 117 12.40 -0.53 -12.34
C GLU A 117 12.08 0.93 -11.99
N GLN A 118 10.80 1.29 -11.98
CA GLN A 118 10.28 2.60 -11.63
C GLN A 118 9.70 2.62 -10.21
N ASP A 119 8.98 1.57 -9.83
CA ASP A 119 8.24 1.51 -8.58
C ASP A 119 9.16 1.39 -7.36
N LYS A 120 10.24 0.61 -7.48
CA LYS A 120 11.20 0.41 -6.38
C LYS A 120 11.88 1.72 -5.93
N PRO A 121 12.47 2.52 -6.83
CA PRO A 121 13.03 3.81 -6.46
C PRO A 121 11.95 4.80 -5.99
N HIS A 122 10.75 4.75 -6.55
CA HIS A 122 9.62 5.56 -6.09
C HIS A 122 9.27 5.29 -4.63
N PHE A 123 9.11 4.02 -4.24
CA PHE A 123 8.84 3.65 -2.86
C PHE A 123 9.99 4.03 -1.91
N ALA A 124 11.24 3.85 -2.34
CA ALA A 124 12.39 4.26 -1.55
C ALA A 124 12.38 5.77 -1.28
N GLN A 125 12.16 6.58 -2.31
CA GLN A 125 12.05 8.04 -2.18
C GLN A 125 10.84 8.45 -1.33
N ALA A 126 9.70 7.77 -1.47
CA ALA A 126 8.52 8.01 -0.64
C ALA A 126 8.81 7.76 0.85
N ALA A 127 9.56 6.70 1.18
CA ALA A 127 9.96 6.42 2.56
C ALA A 127 10.83 7.55 3.14
N GLU A 128 11.77 8.10 2.37
CA GLU A 128 12.60 9.24 2.78
C GLU A 128 11.77 10.49 3.01
N ILE A 129 10.92 10.89 2.05
CA ILE A 129 10.05 12.06 2.17
C ILE A 129 9.17 11.97 3.43
N LEU A 130 8.55 10.81 3.67
CA LEU A 130 7.68 10.60 4.82
C LEU A 130 8.47 10.61 6.15
N SER A 131 9.70 10.12 6.15
CA SER A 131 10.59 10.20 7.31
C SER A 131 10.98 11.63 7.64
N ASP A 132 11.23 12.47 6.65
CA ASP A 132 11.52 13.88 6.86
C ASP A 132 10.31 14.63 7.44
N ILE A 133 9.10 14.35 6.92
CA ILE A 133 7.88 14.97 7.43
C ILE A 133 7.59 14.51 8.86
N LYS A 134 7.83 13.24 9.17
CA LYS A 134 7.66 12.67 10.51
C LYS A 134 8.31 13.51 11.60
N GLU A 135 9.52 14.05 11.37
CA GLU A 135 10.28 14.82 12.34
C GLU A 135 9.57 16.12 12.78
N LYS A 136 8.72 16.68 11.96
CA LYS A 136 7.95 17.90 12.24
C LYS A 136 6.45 17.67 12.46
N ALA A 137 6.00 16.41 12.41
CA ALA A 137 4.58 16.08 12.36
C ALA A 137 3.84 16.16 13.71
N GLY A 138 4.54 16.30 14.83
CA GLY A 138 3.93 16.53 16.15
C GLY A 138 2.92 15.43 16.50
N ALA A 139 1.66 15.79 16.70
CA ALA A 139 0.61 14.85 17.08
C ALA A 139 0.33 13.77 16.00
N TYR A 140 0.73 14.01 14.75
CA TYR A 140 0.50 13.14 13.60
C TYR A 140 1.73 12.32 13.19
N THR A 141 2.83 12.37 13.96
CA THR A 141 4.06 11.62 13.70
C THR A 141 3.80 10.15 13.35
N TYR A 142 2.89 9.50 14.07
CA TYR A 142 2.55 8.09 13.87
C TYR A 142 2.02 7.75 12.48
N LEU A 143 1.31 8.69 11.81
CA LEU A 143 0.83 8.49 10.43
C LEU A 143 1.99 8.39 9.46
N PHE A 144 2.92 9.33 9.56
CA PHE A 144 4.08 9.42 8.67
C PHE A 144 5.07 8.28 8.94
N GLU A 145 5.27 7.92 10.20
CA GLU A 145 6.13 6.80 10.60
C GLU A 145 5.62 5.46 10.05
N THR A 146 4.33 5.19 10.19
CA THR A 146 3.70 3.97 9.65
C THR A 146 3.81 3.92 8.13
N GLN A 147 3.55 5.05 7.45
CA GLN A 147 3.63 5.11 5.99
C GLN A 147 5.07 5.07 5.47
N ALA A 148 6.04 5.65 6.18
CA ALA A 148 7.46 5.54 5.83
C ALA A 148 7.91 4.07 5.89
N GLN A 149 7.57 3.37 6.97
CA GLN A 149 7.89 1.95 7.12
C GLN A 149 7.20 1.09 6.05
N LEU A 150 5.94 1.39 5.71
CA LEU A 150 5.25 0.71 4.62
C LEU A 150 6.02 0.87 3.30
N ASN A 151 6.40 2.09 2.94
CA ASN A 151 7.13 2.35 1.70
C ASN A 151 8.52 1.67 1.68
N THR A 152 9.21 1.56 2.82
CA THR A 152 10.44 0.76 2.94
C THR A 152 10.19 -0.70 2.57
N ILE A 153 9.11 -1.31 3.09
CA ILE A 153 8.73 -2.68 2.76
C ILE A 153 8.39 -2.82 1.28
N LEU A 154 7.60 -1.89 0.73
CA LEU A 154 7.20 -1.94 -0.68
C LEU A 154 8.42 -1.87 -1.60
N SER A 155 9.40 -1.01 -1.29
CA SER A 155 10.66 -0.94 -2.02
C SER A 155 11.44 -2.26 -1.97
N SER A 156 11.48 -2.94 -0.82
CA SER A 156 12.16 -4.23 -0.66
C SER A 156 11.41 -5.38 -1.35
N LYS A 157 10.07 -5.30 -1.42
CA LYS A 157 9.21 -6.44 -1.78
C LYS A 157 8.77 -6.44 -3.24
N VAL A 158 8.70 -5.29 -3.90
CA VAL A 158 8.07 -5.13 -5.23
C VAL A 158 8.66 -6.02 -6.32
N ASP A 159 9.94 -6.38 -6.24
CA ASP A 159 10.65 -7.19 -7.25
C ASP A 159 11.14 -8.55 -6.76
N VAL A 160 11.04 -8.84 -5.46
CA VAL A 160 11.70 -10.02 -4.86
C VAL A 160 11.17 -11.34 -5.41
N GLY A 161 9.86 -11.45 -5.64
CA GLY A 161 9.25 -12.65 -6.24
C GLY A 161 9.75 -12.90 -7.66
N ARG A 162 9.83 -11.83 -8.48
CA ARG A 162 10.38 -11.89 -9.83
C ARG A 162 11.84 -12.33 -9.81
N ARG A 163 12.67 -11.73 -8.97
CA ARG A 163 14.10 -12.08 -8.87
C ARG A 163 14.34 -13.52 -8.41
N ILE A 164 13.52 -14.03 -7.51
CA ILE A 164 13.57 -15.45 -7.12
C ILE A 164 13.30 -16.33 -8.34
N ARG A 165 12.28 -16.04 -9.12
CA ARG A 165 11.91 -16.81 -10.30
C ARG A 165 12.99 -16.74 -11.38
N GLU A 166 13.53 -15.58 -11.66
CA GLU A 166 14.62 -15.38 -12.60
C GLU A 166 15.88 -16.16 -12.20
N ALA A 167 16.29 -16.07 -10.93
CA ALA A 167 17.44 -16.80 -10.40
C ALA A 167 17.22 -18.33 -10.43
N TYR A 168 16.01 -18.79 -10.12
CA TYR A 168 15.65 -20.20 -10.18
C TYR A 168 15.77 -20.76 -11.61
N HIS A 169 15.19 -20.09 -12.60
CA HIS A 169 15.23 -20.53 -14.00
C HIS A 169 16.61 -20.37 -14.64
N ALA A 170 17.46 -19.50 -14.12
CA ALA A 170 18.84 -19.35 -14.52
C ALA A 170 19.81 -20.33 -13.81
N ASP A 171 19.33 -21.16 -12.90
CA ASP A 171 20.12 -21.99 -11.96
C ASP A 171 21.17 -21.17 -11.18
N ASP A 172 20.84 -19.90 -10.90
CA ASP A 172 21.66 -18.98 -10.10
C ASP A 172 21.45 -19.23 -8.60
N LYS A 173 22.18 -20.23 -8.09
CA LYS A 173 22.10 -20.63 -6.69
C LYS A 173 22.65 -19.59 -5.73
N GLU A 174 23.59 -18.78 -6.16
CA GLU A 174 24.17 -17.72 -5.32
C GLU A 174 23.13 -16.64 -5.03
N SER A 175 22.45 -16.14 -6.06
CA SER A 175 21.34 -15.17 -5.90
C SER A 175 20.20 -15.75 -5.06
N LEU A 176 19.80 -16.99 -5.29
CA LEU A 176 18.78 -17.67 -4.47
C LEU A 176 19.20 -17.75 -3.01
N GLN A 177 20.45 -18.11 -2.73
CA GLN A 177 20.98 -18.18 -1.36
C GLN A 177 20.98 -16.81 -0.69
N GLN A 178 21.43 -15.76 -1.38
CA GLN A 178 21.43 -14.39 -0.86
C GLN A 178 20.00 -13.95 -0.53
N ILE A 179 19.06 -14.14 -1.45
CA ILE A 179 17.66 -13.77 -1.23
C ILE A 179 17.10 -14.51 -0.01
N ALA A 180 17.28 -15.85 0.06
CA ALA A 180 16.69 -16.64 1.13
C ALA A 180 17.30 -16.36 2.52
N ARG A 181 18.60 -16.08 2.59
CA ARG A 181 19.31 -15.95 3.87
C ARG A 181 19.46 -14.53 4.38
N GLU A 182 19.36 -13.53 3.49
CA GLU A 182 19.56 -12.13 3.85
C GLU A 182 18.32 -11.29 3.60
N GLU A 183 17.78 -11.31 2.37
CA GLU A 183 16.71 -10.39 1.99
C GLU A 183 15.36 -10.77 2.59
N LEU A 184 14.94 -12.03 2.50
CA LEU A 184 13.66 -12.46 3.06
C LEU A 184 13.60 -12.37 4.59
N PRO A 185 14.64 -12.76 5.37
CA PRO A 185 14.69 -12.49 6.81
C PRO A 185 14.61 -10.99 7.15
N LYS A 186 15.31 -10.13 6.40
CA LYS A 186 15.25 -8.68 6.55
C LYS A 186 13.82 -8.17 6.28
N LEU A 187 13.21 -8.60 5.19
CA LEU A 187 11.83 -8.24 4.84
C LEU A 187 10.84 -8.62 5.95
N ARG A 188 11.00 -9.81 6.54
CA ARG A 188 10.17 -10.22 7.70
C ARG A 188 10.34 -9.29 8.90
N SER A 189 11.57 -8.90 9.19
CA SER A 189 11.85 -7.95 10.29
C SER A 189 11.23 -6.58 10.02
N GLU A 190 11.27 -6.11 8.77
CA GLU A 190 10.64 -4.87 8.35
C GLU A 190 9.11 -4.92 8.51
N ILE A 191 8.48 -6.06 8.14
CA ILE A 191 7.04 -6.29 8.30
C ILE A 191 6.65 -6.39 9.78
N ASP A 192 7.44 -7.07 10.63
CA ASP A 192 7.21 -7.10 12.08
C ASP A 192 7.27 -5.70 12.70
N ASN A 193 8.21 -4.87 12.25
CA ASN A 193 8.29 -3.48 12.69
C ASN A 193 7.07 -2.66 12.22
N PHE A 194 6.68 -2.81 10.96
CA PHE A 194 5.47 -2.18 10.44
C PHE A 194 4.23 -2.57 11.25
N HIS A 195 4.08 -3.85 11.58
CA HIS A 195 2.94 -4.32 12.36
C HIS A 195 2.86 -3.66 13.75
N LYS A 196 4.02 -3.43 14.40
CA LYS A 196 4.07 -2.70 15.68
C LYS A 196 3.62 -1.24 15.52
N LEU A 197 4.12 -0.56 14.49
CA LEU A 197 3.75 0.83 14.20
C LEU A 197 2.28 0.94 13.82
N PHE A 198 1.77 0.02 13.00
CA PHE A 198 0.37 -0.05 12.61
C PHE A 198 -0.54 -0.31 13.81
N SER A 199 -0.17 -1.24 14.70
CA SER A 199 -0.91 -1.51 15.92
C SER A 199 -0.97 -0.28 16.84
N HIS A 200 0.14 0.44 16.97
CA HIS A 200 0.16 1.72 17.69
C HIS A 200 -0.77 2.75 17.06
N GLN A 201 -0.71 2.93 15.74
CA GLN A 201 -1.62 3.80 14.99
C GLN A 201 -3.08 3.41 15.19
N TRP A 202 -3.40 2.11 15.07
CA TRP A 202 -4.75 1.58 15.27
C TRP A 202 -5.31 1.92 16.64
N LEU A 203 -4.56 1.61 17.70
CA LEU A 203 -5.00 1.82 19.09
C LEU A 203 -5.07 3.30 19.48
N LYS A 204 -4.42 4.18 18.73
CA LYS A 204 -4.54 5.63 18.90
C LYS A 204 -5.84 6.19 18.32
N GLU A 205 -6.36 5.59 17.27
CA GLU A 205 -7.53 6.07 16.53
C GLU A 205 -8.78 5.23 16.77
N ASN A 206 -8.61 3.96 17.14
CA ASN A 206 -9.67 2.98 17.21
C ASN A 206 -9.65 2.21 18.53
N LYS A 207 -10.74 1.47 18.79
CA LYS A 207 -10.74 0.40 19.80
C LYS A 207 -9.96 -0.81 19.26
N VAL A 208 -9.60 -1.73 20.17
CA VAL A 208 -8.82 -2.93 19.82
C VAL A 208 -9.54 -3.87 18.84
N PHE A 209 -10.87 -3.85 18.82
CA PHE A 209 -11.67 -4.74 17.97
C PHE A 209 -11.45 -4.44 16.49
N GLY A 210 -11.16 -5.47 15.70
CA GLY A 210 -10.83 -5.38 14.29
C GLY A 210 -9.32 -5.47 14.01
N LEU A 211 -8.46 -5.16 15.00
CA LEU A 211 -7.01 -5.31 14.86
C LEU A 211 -6.60 -6.76 14.63
N ASP A 212 -7.34 -7.71 15.22
CA ASP A 212 -7.18 -9.16 15.02
C ASP A 212 -7.21 -9.58 13.54
N THR A 213 -8.00 -8.90 12.72
CA THR A 213 -8.02 -9.14 11.27
C THR A 213 -6.67 -8.80 10.63
N VAL A 214 -6.05 -7.70 11.05
CA VAL A 214 -4.72 -7.28 10.55
C VAL A 214 -3.62 -8.20 11.08
N ASP A 215 -3.74 -8.64 12.35
CA ASP A 215 -2.83 -9.63 12.94
C ASP A 215 -2.81 -10.92 12.10
N ILE A 216 -3.98 -11.44 11.74
CA ILE A 216 -4.11 -12.66 10.90
C ILE A 216 -3.50 -12.44 9.52
N ARG A 217 -3.79 -11.31 8.87
CA ARG A 217 -3.26 -10.98 7.53
C ARG A 217 -1.73 -10.88 7.55
N THR A 218 -1.19 -10.12 8.49
CA THR A 218 0.26 -9.91 8.61
C THR A 218 0.96 -11.21 9.03
N GLY A 219 0.40 -11.94 9.99
CA GLY A 219 0.91 -13.25 10.41
C GLY A 219 0.93 -14.26 9.27
N GLY A 220 -0.11 -14.30 8.45
CA GLY A 220 -0.16 -15.12 7.24
C GLY A 220 0.92 -14.73 6.23
N LEU A 221 1.12 -13.43 5.96
CA LEU A 221 2.18 -12.96 5.07
C LEU A 221 3.57 -13.36 5.57
N LEU A 222 3.87 -13.17 6.86
CA LEU A 222 5.12 -13.58 7.48
C LEU A 222 5.35 -15.09 7.33
N GLN A 223 4.32 -15.92 7.54
CA GLN A 223 4.41 -17.35 7.39
C GLN A 223 4.65 -17.78 5.93
N ARG A 224 4.07 -17.05 4.96
CA ARG A 224 4.32 -17.30 3.53
C ARG A 224 5.76 -16.96 3.14
N ILE A 225 6.33 -15.88 3.67
CA ILE A 225 7.74 -15.54 3.44
C ILE A 225 8.67 -16.61 4.03
N LYS A 226 8.41 -17.08 5.27
CA LYS A 226 9.14 -18.22 5.86
C LYS A 226 9.02 -19.49 5.01
N ARG A 227 7.87 -19.74 4.40
CA ARG A 227 7.70 -20.85 3.50
C ARG A 227 8.57 -20.71 2.25
N ALA A 228 8.66 -19.51 1.68
CA ALA A 228 9.53 -19.24 0.54
C ALA A 228 11.00 -19.49 0.90
N GLU A 229 11.48 -18.98 2.06
CA GLU A 229 12.82 -19.27 2.57
C GLU A 229 13.08 -20.80 2.62
N SER A 230 12.17 -21.53 3.27
CA SER A 230 12.33 -23.00 3.43
C SER A 230 12.32 -23.73 2.09
N ARG A 231 11.49 -23.32 1.13
CA ARG A 231 11.43 -23.94 -0.21
C ARG A 231 12.75 -23.73 -0.97
N ILE A 232 13.30 -22.51 -0.91
CA ILE A 232 14.58 -22.18 -1.55
C ILE A 232 15.72 -22.95 -0.88
N GLU A 233 15.78 -22.98 0.46
CA GLU A 233 16.83 -23.72 1.19
C GLU A 233 16.78 -25.22 0.90
N ASN A 234 15.60 -25.85 0.86
CA ASN A 234 15.47 -27.28 0.51
C ASN A 234 15.91 -27.55 -0.94
N TYR A 235 15.66 -26.61 -1.86
CA TYR A 235 16.14 -26.71 -3.24
C TYR A 235 17.68 -26.61 -3.30
N LEU A 236 18.26 -25.63 -2.61
CA LEU A 236 19.72 -25.45 -2.55
C LEU A 236 20.44 -26.64 -1.90
N ALA A 237 19.81 -27.29 -0.91
CA ALA A 237 20.32 -28.51 -0.25
C ALA A 237 20.11 -29.77 -1.07
N ALA A 238 19.41 -29.70 -2.21
CA ALA A 238 18.98 -30.85 -3.02
C ALA A 238 18.02 -31.81 -2.29
N ASP A 239 17.35 -31.38 -1.23
CA ASP A 239 16.27 -32.12 -0.57
C ASP A 239 15.02 -32.20 -1.45
N ILE A 240 14.83 -31.24 -2.33
CA ILE A 240 13.83 -31.21 -3.40
C ILE A 240 14.49 -30.89 -4.73
N SER A 241 14.00 -31.52 -5.79
CA SER A 241 14.56 -31.35 -7.15
C SER A 241 14.03 -30.08 -7.86
N ARG A 242 12.92 -29.52 -7.37
CA ARG A 242 12.28 -28.33 -7.96
C ARG A 242 11.40 -27.63 -6.93
N ILE A 243 11.09 -26.36 -7.23
CA ILE A 243 10.11 -25.55 -6.50
C ILE A 243 8.87 -25.44 -7.40
N ASP A 244 7.83 -26.24 -7.10
CA ASP A 244 6.65 -26.39 -7.98
C ASP A 244 5.95 -25.04 -8.25
N GLU A 245 5.97 -24.13 -7.28
CA GLU A 245 5.38 -22.79 -7.40
C GLU A 245 6.09 -21.93 -8.46
N LEU A 246 7.36 -22.22 -8.75
CA LEU A 246 8.16 -21.48 -9.75
C LEU A 246 8.09 -22.11 -11.14
N GLU A 247 7.60 -23.36 -11.26
CA GLU A 247 7.45 -24.06 -12.53
C GLU A 247 6.20 -23.63 -13.32
N VAL A 248 5.24 -23.00 -12.64
CA VAL A 248 4.00 -22.52 -13.28
C VAL A 248 4.12 -21.06 -13.72
N ASP A 249 3.45 -20.72 -14.80
CA ASP A 249 3.36 -19.33 -15.23
C ASP A 249 2.67 -18.45 -14.19
N ILE A 250 3.14 -17.22 -14.06
CA ILE A 250 2.47 -16.21 -13.26
C ILE A 250 1.15 -15.86 -13.93
N LEU A 251 0.04 -16.12 -13.25
CA LEU A 251 -1.28 -15.71 -13.70
C LEU A 251 -1.50 -14.23 -13.39
N PRO A 252 -2.03 -13.44 -14.34
CA PRO A 252 -2.47 -12.10 -14.03
C PRO A 252 -3.69 -12.16 -13.10
N PHE A 253 -3.84 -11.17 -12.23
CA PHE A 253 -5.00 -11.10 -11.33
C PHE A 253 -6.33 -11.02 -12.09
N ASN A 254 -6.31 -10.35 -13.24
CA ASN A 254 -7.49 -10.15 -14.07
C ASN A 254 -7.10 -10.14 -15.55
N ASP A 255 -7.55 -11.15 -16.29
CA ASP A 255 -7.24 -11.31 -17.72
C ASP A 255 -7.78 -10.19 -18.61
N PHE A 256 -8.87 -9.54 -18.22
CA PHE A 256 -9.44 -8.42 -18.98
C PHE A 256 -8.49 -7.21 -19.08
N TYR A 257 -7.53 -7.13 -18.18
CA TYR A 257 -6.62 -6.02 -18.05
C TYR A 257 -5.15 -6.47 -18.05
N ALA A 258 -4.88 -7.68 -18.54
CA ALA A 258 -3.52 -8.24 -18.56
C ALA A 258 -2.50 -7.32 -19.26
N ASP A 259 -2.95 -6.52 -20.20
CA ASP A 259 -2.15 -5.54 -20.95
C ASP A 259 -2.23 -4.12 -20.39
N LYS A 260 -2.94 -3.92 -19.27
CA LYS A 260 -3.25 -2.59 -18.73
C LYS A 260 -3.12 -2.59 -17.23
N ASP A 261 -2.00 -2.29 -16.74
CA ASP A 261 -1.84 -1.76 -15.43
C ASP A 261 -2.84 -2.20 -14.35
N PHE A 262 -2.93 -1.45 -13.35
CA PHE A 262 -3.79 -1.61 -12.18
C PHE A 262 -5.30 -1.47 -12.41
N ALA A 263 -5.78 -1.24 -13.61
CA ALA A 263 -7.22 -1.17 -13.89
C ALA A 263 -7.97 -2.45 -13.47
N ALA A 264 -7.25 -3.54 -13.35
CA ALA A 264 -7.73 -4.80 -12.83
C ALA A 264 -8.19 -4.79 -11.37
N THR A 265 -7.86 -3.78 -10.63
CA THR A 265 -7.76 -3.88 -9.20
C THR A 265 -8.78 -3.03 -8.46
N THR A 266 -9.92 -2.83 -9.07
CA THR A 266 -11.11 -2.27 -8.40
C THR A 266 -11.62 -3.14 -7.25
N ALA A 267 -11.08 -4.36 -7.10
CA ALA A 267 -11.48 -5.24 -6.03
C ALA A 267 -10.93 -4.75 -4.69
N ASN A 268 -11.76 -4.11 -3.92
CA ASN A 268 -11.55 -3.89 -2.49
C ASN A 268 -11.61 -5.21 -1.67
N GLN A 269 -11.28 -6.33 -2.29
CA GLN A 269 -11.43 -7.68 -1.70
C GLN A 269 -10.12 -8.24 -1.14
N TRP A 270 -9.18 -7.39 -0.79
CA TRP A 270 -7.87 -7.76 -0.24
C TRP A 270 -7.92 -8.04 1.27
N HIS A 271 -8.98 -8.68 1.74
CA HIS A 271 -9.10 -9.08 3.14
C HIS A 271 -8.29 -10.34 3.47
N THR A 272 -7.65 -10.95 2.47
CA THR A 272 -6.74 -12.09 2.62
C THR A 272 -5.43 -11.80 1.89
N ILE A 273 -4.42 -12.65 2.09
CA ILE A 273 -3.17 -12.59 1.33
C ILE A 273 -3.48 -12.88 -0.13
N ALA A 274 -2.96 -12.05 -1.01
CA ALA A 274 -3.17 -12.15 -2.45
C ALA A 274 -2.34 -13.30 -3.04
N THR A 275 -2.78 -14.54 -2.86
CA THR A 275 -2.24 -15.72 -3.55
C THR A 275 -3.28 -16.31 -4.48
N ALA A 276 -2.84 -17.07 -5.48
CA ALA A 276 -3.73 -17.73 -6.42
C ALA A 276 -4.73 -18.69 -5.73
N SER A 277 -4.37 -19.24 -4.57
CA SER A 277 -5.22 -20.15 -3.81
C SER A 277 -6.21 -19.48 -2.87
N THR A 278 -5.99 -18.22 -2.50
CA THR A 278 -6.81 -17.50 -1.51
C THR A 278 -7.70 -16.42 -2.11
N ILE A 279 -7.52 -16.08 -3.37
CA ILE A 279 -8.37 -15.12 -4.09
C ILE A 279 -9.81 -15.60 -4.16
N TYR A 280 -10.01 -16.90 -4.15
CA TYR A 280 -11.30 -17.50 -4.31
C TYR A 280 -11.91 -17.87 -2.96
N THR A 281 -12.36 -16.90 -2.22
CA THR A 281 -13.32 -17.09 -1.14
C THR A 281 -14.51 -16.21 -1.42
N THR A 282 -15.57 -16.86 -1.82
CA THR A 282 -16.90 -16.27 -2.00
C THR A 282 -17.36 -15.47 -0.80
#